data_ee82efaac1cda355930279e27689ad53
#
_entry.id   ee82efaac1cda355930279e27689ad53
#
_cell.length_a   1.000
_cell.length_b   1.000
_cell.length_c   1.000
_cell.angle_alpha   90.00
_cell.angle_beta   90.00
_cell.angle_gamma   90.00
#
_symmetry.space_group_name_H-M   'P 1'
#
loop_
_entity.id
_entity.type
_entity.pdbx_description
1 polymer ?
#
loop_
_entity_poly.entity_id
_entity_poly.type
_entity_poly.pdbx_seq_one_letter_code
_entity_poly.pdbx_strand_id
1 'polypeptide(L)'
;MYKRQFLDGIENANLFIRNNKGLEERCKEYLKEDFEQDGWTYHYILYYLLDKDRAVTDYKVIEESTSFKNDSDQALQNLRLKRIGFYDNAADQKDNGVILDFDIFDRVDFDVLVIYANKQGEFLSISIEG
;
A
#
# COMPACT_ATOMS: atom_id res chain seq x y z
N MET A 1 6.34 25.66 15.26
CA MET A 1 6.59 24.22 15.46
C MET A 1 5.92 23.35 14.41
N TYR A 2 4.63 23.51 14.19
CA TYR A 2 3.92 22.74 13.14
C TYR A 2 4.41 23.05 11.71
N LYS A 3 4.72 24.30 11.42
CA LYS A 3 5.23 24.68 10.10
C LYS A 3 6.57 24.04 9.80
N ARG A 4 7.44 23.94 10.80
CA ARG A 4 8.75 23.32 10.62
C ARG A 4 8.62 21.82 10.37
N GLN A 5 7.76 21.14 11.12
CA GLN A 5 7.52 19.71 10.92
C GLN A 5 6.96 19.42 9.53
N PHE A 6 6.06 20.29 9.05
CA PHE A 6 5.47 20.15 7.72
C PHE A 6 6.53 20.33 6.64
N LEU A 7 7.37 21.35 6.75
CA LEU A 7 8.45 21.60 5.77
C LEU A 7 9.48 20.50 5.80
N ASP A 8 9.89 20.05 6.99
CA ASP A 8 10.83 18.95 7.13
C ASP A 8 10.25 17.67 6.51
N GLY A 9 8.95 17.44 6.66
CA GLY A 9 8.27 16.32 6.05
C GLY A 9 8.29 16.36 4.52
N ILE A 10 8.06 17.54 3.94
CA ILE A 10 8.13 17.73 2.48
C ILE A 10 9.55 17.50 1.97
N GLU A 11 10.55 18.07 2.64
CA GLU A 11 11.94 17.89 2.26
C GLU A 11 12.37 16.43 2.36
N ASN A 12 11.96 15.74 3.42
CA ASN A 12 12.24 14.31 3.60
C ASN A 12 11.56 13.48 2.52
N ALA A 13 10.32 13.80 2.16
CA ALA A 13 9.61 13.11 1.09
C ALA A 13 10.32 13.27 -0.25
N ASN A 14 10.72 14.49 -0.57
CA ASN A 14 11.43 14.78 -1.82
C ASN A 14 12.77 14.04 -1.88
N LEU A 15 13.51 14.04 -0.78
CA LEU A 15 14.78 13.36 -0.69
C LEU A 15 14.61 11.84 -0.82
N PHE A 16 13.60 11.29 -0.16
CA PHE A 16 13.28 9.87 -0.22
C PHE A 16 12.93 9.45 -1.64
N ILE A 17 12.09 10.21 -2.32
CA ILE A 17 11.71 9.93 -3.72
C ILE A 17 12.94 10.01 -4.63
N ARG A 18 13.78 11.03 -4.44
CA ARG A 18 14.99 11.22 -5.23
C ARG A 18 15.97 10.05 -5.06
N ASN A 19 16.12 9.56 -3.84
CA ASN A 19 17.06 8.49 -3.51
C ASN A 19 16.51 7.10 -3.84
N ASN A 20 15.21 7.00 -4.12
CA ASN A 20 14.54 5.72 -4.39
C ASN A 20 13.83 5.78 -5.73
N LYS A 21 14.61 5.87 -6.81
CA LYS A 21 14.06 5.87 -8.17
C LYS A 21 13.26 4.60 -8.41
N GLY A 22 12.15 4.75 -9.12
CA GLY A 22 11.25 3.63 -9.37
C GLY A 22 10.54 3.13 -8.12
N LEU A 23 10.36 3.99 -7.12
CA LEU A 23 9.77 3.63 -5.84
C LEU A 23 8.40 2.98 -5.99
N GLU A 24 7.48 3.58 -6.77
CA GLU A 24 6.14 3.03 -6.94
C GLU A 24 6.20 1.63 -7.56
N GLU A 25 7.03 1.45 -8.56
CA GLU A 25 7.18 0.15 -9.22
C GLU A 25 7.75 -0.91 -8.29
N ARG A 26 8.74 -0.56 -7.49
CA ARG A 26 9.31 -1.46 -6.48
C ARG A 26 8.29 -1.82 -5.41
N CYS A 27 7.50 -0.85 -4.98
CA CYS A 27 6.40 -1.08 -4.06
C CYS A 27 5.38 -2.06 -4.64
N LYS A 28 5.04 -1.87 -5.90
CA LYS A 28 4.06 -2.75 -6.56
C LYS A 28 4.58 -4.17 -6.71
N GLU A 29 5.87 -4.34 -6.96
CA GLU A 29 6.48 -5.68 -6.96
C GLU A 29 6.42 -6.32 -5.59
N TYR A 30 6.70 -5.57 -4.54
CA TYR A 30 6.63 -6.04 -3.17
C TYR A 30 5.20 -6.45 -2.80
N LEU A 31 4.22 -5.64 -3.18
CA LEU A 31 2.80 -5.94 -2.96
C LEU A 31 2.37 -7.18 -3.74
N LYS A 32 2.86 -7.33 -4.96
CA LYS A 32 2.54 -8.51 -5.77
C LYS A 32 3.08 -9.78 -5.14
N GLU A 33 4.31 -9.77 -4.65
CA GLU A 33 4.89 -10.90 -3.93
C GLU A 33 4.06 -11.26 -2.70
N ASP A 34 3.64 -10.25 -1.93
CA ASP A 34 2.78 -10.44 -0.78
C ASP A 34 1.43 -11.03 -1.17
N PHE A 35 0.87 -10.58 -2.29
CA PHE A 35 -0.37 -11.13 -2.83
C PHE A 35 -0.21 -12.63 -3.14
N GLU A 36 0.88 -13.01 -3.76
CA GLU A 36 1.16 -14.40 -4.15
C GLU A 36 1.36 -15.31 -2.92
N GLN A 37 1.70 -14.72 -1.78
CA GLN A 37 1.89 -15.44 -0.51
C GLN A 37 0.66 -15.36 0.39
N ASP A 38 -0.48 -14.95 -0.13
CA ASP A 38 -1.74 -14.80 0.60
C ASP A 38 -1.64 -13.84 1.78
N GLY A 39 -0.83 -12.80 1.65
CA GLY A 39 -0.64 -11.79 2.69
C GLY A 39 -1.75 -10.73 2.68
N TRP A 40 -1.50 -9.60 3.35
CA TRP A 40 -2.48 -8.52 3.45
C TRP A 40 -2.90 -7.97 2.10
N THR A 41 -2.00 -7.95 1.12
CA THR A 41 -2.34 -7.51 -0.23
C THR A 41 -3.40 -8.40 -0.85
N TYR A 42 -3.32 -9.71 -0.65
CA TYR A 42 -4.32 -10.65 -1.11
C TYR A 42 -5.69 -10.32 -0.53
N HIS A 43 -5.77 -10.11 0.77
CA HIS A 43 -7.02 -9.75 1.44
C HIS A 43 -7.56 -8.41 0.96
N TYR A 44 -6.70 -7.44 0.75
CA TYR A 44 -7.10 -6.13 0.26
C TYR A 44 -7.75 -6.22 -1.12
N ILE A 45 -7.12 -6.97 -2.03
CA ILE A 45 -7.65 -7.18 -3.40
C ILE A 45 -8.97 -7.95 -3.33
N LEU A 46 -9.04 -8.96 -2.49
CA LEU A 46 -10.25 -9.76 -2.33
C LEU A 46 -11.41 -8.91 -1.83
N TYR A 47 -11.20 -8.07 -0.83
CA TYR A 47 -12.20 -7.12 -0.33
C TYR A 47 -12.65 -6.16 -1.42
N TYR A 48 -11.70 -5.66 -2.21
CA TYR A 48 -12.00 -4.77 -3.32
C TYR A 48 -12.92 -5.44 -4.35
N LEU A 49 -12.61 -6.66 -4.74
CA LEU A 49 -13.40 -7.40 -5.72
C LEU A 49 -14.78 -7.77 -5.17
N LEU A 50 -14.85 -8.13 -3.91
CA LEU A 50 -16.11 -8.43 -3.25
C LEU A 50 -17.02 -7.19 -3.18
N ASP A 51 -16.45 -6.05 -2.83
CA ASP A 51 -17.20 -4.80 -2.76
C ASP A 51 -17.67 -4.33 -4.13
N LYS A 52 -16.87 -4.56 -5.14
CA LYS A 52 -17.19 -4.19 -6.51
C LYS A 52 -18.40 -4.98 -7.06
N ASP A 53 -18.52 -6.24 -6.68
CA ASP A 53 -19.64 -7.08 -7.08
C ASP A 53 -20.62 -7.25 -5.91
N ARG A 54 -21.56 -6.32 -5.81
CA ARG A 54 -22.53 -6.28 -4.72
C ARG A 54 -23.48 -7.47 -4.66
N ALA A 55 -23.55 -8.25 -5.73
CA ALA A 55 -24.40 -9.44 -5.78
C ALA A 55 -23.74 -10.63 -5.07
N VAL A 56 -22.43 -10.56 -4.83
CA VAL A 56 -21.65 -11.62 -4.19
C VAL A 56 -21.32 -11.20 -2.75
N THR A 57 -21.60 -12.07 -1.80
CA THR A 57 -21.35 -11.81 -0.38
C THR A 57 -20.34 -12.77 0.24
N ASP A 58 -19.89 -13.77 -0.52
CA ASP A 58 -18.97 -14.80 -0.04
C ASP A 58 -17.65 -14.72 -0.81
N TYR A 59 -16.56 -14.60 -0.06
CA TYR A 59 -15.20 -14.56 -0.61
C TYR A 59 -14.86 -15.75 -1.49
N LYS A 60 -15.37 -16.93 -1.12
CA LYS A 60 -15.09 -18.15 -1.88
C LYS A 60 -15.61 -18.10 -3.30
N VAL A 61 -16.75 -17.45 -3.50
CA VAL A 61 -17.32 -17.26 -4.84
C VAL A 61 -16.38 -16.43 -5.70
N ILE A 62 -15.79 -15.38 -5.12
CA ILE A 62 -14.81 -14.54 -5.82
C ILE A 62 -13.55 -15.35 -6.12
N GLU A 63 -13.00 -16.03 -5.13
CA GLU A 63 -11.75 -16.79 -5.27
C GLU A 63 -11.84 -17.95 -6.25
N GLU A 64 -13.00 -18.59 -6.32
CA GLU A 64 -13.24 -19.74 -7.20
C GLU A 64 -13.70 -19.34 -8.60
N SER A 65 -13.95 -18.05 -8.84
CA SER A 65 -14.36 -17.55 -10.13
C SER A 65 -13.24 -17.74 -11.16
N THR A 66 -13.61 -18.10 -12.38
CA THR A 66 -12.65 -18.23 -13.47
C THR A 66 -11.99 -16.91 -13.85
N SER A 67 -12.63 -15.79 -13.51
CA SER A 67 -12.10 -14.45 -13.77
C SER A 67 -11.19 -13.93 -12.65
N PHE A 68 -11.07 -14.64 -11.53
CA PHE A 68 -10.35 -14.13 -10.35
C PHE A 68 -8.93 -13.73 -10.66
N LYS A 69 -8.19 -14.56 -11.40
CA LYS A 69 -6.79 -14.26 -11.74
C LYS A 69 -6.69 -12.97 -12.54
N ASN A 70 -7.50 -12.82 -13.56
CA ASN A 70 -7.49 -11.64 -14.42
C ASN A 70 -7.93 -10.40 -13.65
N ASP A 71 -8.99 -10.51 -12.87
CA ASP A 71 -9.52 -9.40 -12.08
C ASP A 71 -8.53 -8.95 -11.01
N SER A 72 -7.88 -9.90 -10.36
CA SER A 72 -6.87 -9.56 -9.33
C SER A 72 -5.62 -8.96 -9.96
N ASP A 73 -5.18 -9.45 -11.12
CA ASP A 73 -4.05 -8.86 -11.84
C ASP A 73 -4.34 -7.40 -12.22
N GLN A 74 -5.54 -7.11 -12.69
CA GLN A 74 -5.95 -5.75 -13.03
C GLN A 74 -6.01 -4.87 -11.79
N ALA A 75 -6.53 -5.39 -10.68
CA ALA A 75 -6.60 -4.66 -9.43
C ALA A 75 -5.20 -4.31 -8.91
N LEU A 76 -4.27 -5.26 -8.98
CA LEU A 76 -2.87 -5.00 -8.60
C LEU A 76 -2.24 -3.92 -9.48
N GLN A 77 -2.50 -3.93 -10.78
CA GLN A 77 -2.01 -2.90 -11.68
C GLN A 77 -2.59 -1.52 -11.37
N ASN A 78 -3.81 -1.47 -10.83
CA ASN A 78 -4.50 -0.23 -10.53
C ASN A 78 -4.17 0.34 -9.15
N LEU A 79 -3.36 -0.34 -8.37
CA LEU A 79 -2.83 0.20 -7.13
C LEU A 79 -1.95 1.40 -7.43
N ARG A 80 -2.16 2.49 -6.68
CA ARG A 80 -1.40 3.73 -6.84
C ARG A 80 -0.87 4.19 -5.51
N LEU A 81 0.36 4.65 -5.51
CA LEU A 81 0.94 5.32 -4.35
C LEU A 81 0.21 6.64 -4.13
N LYS A 82 -0.49 6.77 -3.03
CA LYS A 82 -1.34 7.90 -2.72
C LYS A 82 -0.64 8.91 -1.82
N ARG A 83 0.13 8.41 -0.86
CA ARG A 83 0.75 9.27 0.15
C ARG A 83 2.01 8.62 0.68
N ILE A 84 3.00 9.47 0.94
CA ILE A 84 4.22 9.10 1.66
C ILE A 84 4.21 9.88 2.96
N GLY A 85 4.21 9.17 4.08
CA GLY A 85 4.30 9.76 5.40
C GLY A 85 5.64 9.48 6.03
N PHE A 86 6.09 10.42 6.84
CA PHE A 86 7.31 10.26 7.63
C PHE A 86 6.97 10.49 9.09
N TYR A 87 7.50 9.64 9.96
CA TYR A 87 7.46 9.94 11.37
C TYR A 87 8.81 9.71 11.99
N ASP A 88 9.11 10.59 12.91
CA ASP A 88 10.34 10.58 13.65
C ASP A 88 9.99 10.25 15.09
N ASN A 89 9.90 8.96 15.35
CA ASN A 89 9.69 8.50 16.72
C ASN A 89 10.96 7.77 17.16
N ALA A 90 11.88 8.53 17.69
CA ALA A 90 13.21 8.06 18.04
C ALA A 90 13.22 6.96 19.09
N ALA A 91 12.15 6.80 19.87
CA ALA A 91 12.14 5.87 20.99
C ALA A 91 11.93 4.41 20.55
N ASP A 92 11.13 4.19 19.49
CA ASP A 92 10.68 2.85 19.14
C ASP A 92 11.04 2.41 17.72
N GLN A 93 11.69 3.27 16.94
CA GLN A 93 11.63 3.11 15.49
C GLN A 93 12.97 3.31 14.80
N LYS A 94 13.92 2.48 15.14
CA LYS A 94 15.15 2.43 14.35
C LYS A 94 14.86 2.09 12.89
N ASP A 95 13.86 1.27 12.68
CA ASP A 95 13.64 0.61 11.40
C ASP A 95 12.45 1.15 10.64
N ASN A 96 11.47 1.73 11.34
CA ASN A 96 10.30 2.34 10.72
C ASN A 96 10.47 3.84 10.67
N GLY A 97 10.24 4.45 9.57
CA GLY A 97 10.30 5.90 9.45
C GLY A 97 9.46 6.40 8.29
N VAL A 98 9.00 5.48 7.46
CA VAL A 98 8.27 5.82 6.23
C VAL A 98 7.03 4.97 6.13
N ILE A 99 5.92 5.62 5.81
CA ILE A 99 4.65 4.96 5.52
C ILE A 99 4.29 5.27 4.08
N LEU A 100 4.00 4.23 3.31
CA LEU A 100 3.64 4.33 1.91
C LEU A 100 2.21 3.81 1.75
N ASP A 101 1.26 4.74 1.52
CA ASP A 101 -0.15 4.40 1.39
C ASP A 101 -0.51 4.15 -0.07
N PHE A 102 -1.14 3.01 -0.31
CA PHE A 102 -1.65 2.63 -1.62
C PHE A 102 -3.16 2.45 -1.58
N ASP A 103 -3.84 2.84 -2.63
CA ASP A 103 -5.22 2.44 -2.84
C ASP A 103 -5.47 2.17 -4.31
N ILE A 104 -6.63 1.60 -4.58
CA ILE A 104 -7.13 1.43 -5.93
C ILE A 104 -7.99 2.65 -6.21
N PHE A 105 -7.78 3.21 -7.37
CA PHE A 105 -8.35 4.44 -7.89
C PHE A 105 -9.75 4.80 -7.37
N ASP A 106 -9.91 6.05 -6.90
CA ASP A 106 -11.18 6.70 -6.53
C ASP A 106 -12.01 6.09 -5.40
N ARG A 107 -11.40 5.38 -4.48
CA ARG A 107 -12.14 4.83 -3.35
C ARG A 107 -11.90 5.65 -2.09
N VAL A 108 -12.74 6.65 -1.92
CA VAL A 108 -12.64 7.61 -0.80
C VAL A 108 -12.96 6.97 0.55
N ASP A 109 -13.80 5.93 0.54
CA ASP A 109 -14.34 5.31 1.76
C ASP A 109 -13.67 3.97 2.09
N PHE A 110 -12.51 3.69 1.51
CA PHE A 110 -11.87 2.40 1.67
C PHE A 110 -10.61 2.49 2.51
N ASP A 111 -10.33 1.38 3.16
CA ASP A 111 -9.05 1.20 3.82
C ASP A 111 -7.91 1.34 2.81
N VAL A 112 -6.75 1.72 3.28
CA VAL A 112 -5.56 1.82 2.47
C VAL A 112 -4.65 0.64 2.74
N LEU A 113 -3.94 0.22 1.71
CA LEU A 113 -2.89 -0.78 1.83
C LEU A 113 -1.58 -0.06 2.11
N VAL A 114 -0.91 -0.42 3.18
CA VAL A 114 0.22 0.35 3.70
C VAL A 114 1.48 -0.49 3.66
N ILE A 115 2.54 0.06 3.08
CA ILE A 115 3.88 -0.48 3.21
C ILE A 115 4.61 0.35 4.26
N TYR A 116 5.18 -0.32 5.25
CA TYR A 116 6.10 0.30 6.19
C TYR A 116 7.51 0.09 5.70
N ALA A 117 8.27 1.17 5.64
CA ALA A 117 9.65 1.15 5.15
C ALA A 117 10.54 1.92 6.12
N ASN A 118 11.85 1.72 6.02
CA ASN A 118 12.81 2.54 6.71
C ASN A 118 13.26 3.70 5.83
N LYS A 119 14.04 4.60 6.39
CA LYS A 119 14.50 5.80 5.67
C LYS A 119 15.47 5.48 4.54
N GLN A 120 16.03 4.29 4.53
CA GLN A 120 16.90 3.81 3.46
C GLN A 120 16.12 3.22 2.28
N GLY A 121 14.81 3.11 2.42
CA GLY A 121 13.95 2.58 1.36
C GLY A 121 13.77 1.06 1.40
N GLU A 122 14.15 0.42 2.49
CA GLU A 122 13.91 -1.01 2.67
C GLU A 122 12.48 -1.23 3.15
N PHE A 123 11.78 -2.15 2.51
CA PHE A 123 10.40 -2.49 2.88
C PHE A 123 10.41 -3.48 4.05
N LEU A 124 9.61 -3.20 5.06
CA LEU A 124 9.62 -3.93 6.32
C LEU A 124 8.37 -4.79 6.51
N SER A 125 7.20 -4.24 6.23
CA SER A 125 5.94 -4.94 6.44
C SER A 125 4.82 -4.28 5.66
N ILE A 126 3.69 -4.99 5.59
CA ILE A 126 2.47 -4.53 4.92
C ILE A 126 1.33 -4.68 5.91
N SER A 127 0.39 -3.73 5.88
CA SER A 127 -0.86 -3.85 6.63
C SER A 127 -2.00 -3.15 5.89
N ILE A 128 -3.22 -3.33 6.39
CA ILE A 128 -4.40 -2.60 5.94
C ILE A 128 -4.79 -1.66 7.07
N GLU A 129 -4.91 -0.37 6.75
CA GLU A 129 -5.28 0.67 7.70
C GLU A 129 -6.58 1.34 7.28
N GLY A 130 -7.42 1.61 8.25
CA GLY A 130 -8.71 2.26 7.99
C GLY A 130 -8.81 3.68 8.48
#